data_2d8b61ed9a81870a57c6862013977d39
#
_entry.id   2d8b61ed9a81870a57c6862013977d39
#
_cell.length_a   1.000
_cell.length_b   1.000
_cell.length_c   1.000
_cell.angle_alpha   90.00
_cell.angle_beta   90.00
_cell.angle_gamma   90.00
#
_symmetry.space_group_name_H-M   'P 1'
#
loop_
_entity.id
_entity.type
_entity.pdbx_description
1 polymer ?
#
loop_
_entity_poly.entity_id
_entity_poly.type
_entity_poly.pdbx_seq_one_letter_code
_entity_poly.pdbx_strand_id
1 'polypeptide(L)'
;MKDEWEEKMSDTQENQEGLSRRDFIKKAGLAAAAVGVTSTLPRFAKPARAAVKDHILIGRPLPMTGPVSAFTGASPWIDNKAIADINKDGGIFIKEAGKKLPVRVKIVDTESDPTKAGDAGSKLILNDNVDIMYVSCTPATVSPVAAACERYKVPCVSTMMPVEMFLLGGPFTWSFDASFSVGDYMASFLQIWDVVPTNKKVGLLAQNDPDGVAWAEASNKNLKGAGYQVIDLGRFPPGTMDYGTIIAGWKKEGVEIMFGNMSPPDFARVWRQCFRENWIPKIATIGRAAMFPAAVEALGGDIGLGVTSEALWHPSYPFKSSLTGETSRQIADAYEAQSGKPWIVSIGGCYSGFEVVADVLKRAQTLDKEALKKAFAATNINTLQGPTKFNEKNIAVTPTGGLQWIKGKKFPYDCVLVSNGNYKGLPVERKAVSIHELRGIK
;
A
#
# COMPACT_ATOMS: atom_id res chain seq x y z
N MET A 1 -4.74 42.22 34.05
CA MET A 1 -4.83 41.58 32.72
C MET A 1 -5.59 40.22 32.72
N LYS A 2 -6.04 39.71 33.87
CA LYS A 2 -6.92 38.54 33.93
C LYS A 2 -8.38 38.91 34.19
N ASP A 3 -8.61 40.10 34.77
CA ASP A 3 -9.94 40.56 35.16
C ASP A 3 -10.68 41.38 34.09
N GLU A 4 -10.01 41.79 33.01
CA GLU A 4 -10.63 42.52 31.88
C GLU A 4 -11.20 41.58 30.78
N TRP A 5 -10.98 40.29 30.88
CA TRP A 5 -11.52 39.31 29.91
C TRP A 5 -12.85 38.68 30.36
N GLU A 6 -13.15 38.68 31.65
CA GLU A 6 -14.40 38.13 32.19
C GLU A 6 -15.58 39.11 32.09
N GLU A 7 -15.32 40.42 32.07
CA GLU A 7 -16.37 41.47 31.99
C GLU A 7 -16.90 41.71 30.56
N LYS A 8 -16.18 41.24 29.52
CA LYS A 8 -16.62 41.33 28.11
C LYS A 8 -17.42 40.14 27.60
N MET A 9 -17.57 39.09 28.38
CA MET A 9 -18.33 37.89 28.00
C MET A 9 -19.73 37.82 28.62
N SER A 10 -20.09 38.76 29.49
CA SER A 10 -21.44 38.80 30.12
C SER A 10 -22.46 39.64 29.38
N ASP A 11 -22.06 40.53 28.45
CA ASP A 11 -22.97 41.45 27.76
C ASP A 11 -23.46 41.01 26.36
N THR A 12 -23.23 39.74 25.97
CA THR A 12 -23.66 39.26 24.64
C THR A 12 -24.72 38.14 24.71
N GLN A 13 -25.38 37.97 25.86
CA GLN A 13 -26.40 36.89 26.05
C GLN A 13 -27.83 37.41 26.31
N GLU A 14 -28.15 38.65 25.98
CA GLU A 14 -29.55 39.10 25.95
C GLU A 14 -29.88 39.69 24.58
N ASN A 15 -30.47 38.88 23.72
CA ASN A 15 -31.45 39.17 22.66
C ASN A 15 -31.37 38.17 21.49
N GLN A 16 -31.80 36.95 21.71
CA GLN A 16 -32.40 36.13 20.66
C GLN A 16 -33.55 35.31 21.27
N GLU A 17 -34.74 35.91 21.30
CA GLU A 17 -35.97 35.14 21.48
C GLU A 17 -36.16 34.21 20.32
N GLY A 18 -35.79 32.95 20.51
CA GLY A 18 -36.01 31.85 19.61
C GLY A 18 -37.47 31.48 19.50
N LEU A 19 -38.10 31.67 18.35
CA LEU A 19 -39.42 31.16 18.01
C LEU A 19 -39.51 29.65 18.35
N SER A 20 -40.47 29.31 19.25
CA SER A 20 -40.72 27.95 19.67
C SER A 20 -41.18 27.11 18.47
N ARG A 21 -40.80 25.82 18.46
CA ARG A 21 -41.27 24.81 17.46
C ARG A 21 -42.79 24.83 17.28
N ARG A 22 -43.54 25.23 18.30
CA ARG A 22 -45.01 25.27 18.32
C ARG A 22 -45.52 26.45 17.48
N ASP A 23 -44.79 27.56 17.44
CA ASP A 23 -45.19 28.76 16.68
C ASP A 23 -44.86 28.66 15.20
N PHE A 24 -43.84 27.87 14.86
CA PHE A 24 -43.51 27.50 13.48
C PHE A 24 -44.60 26.63 12.85
N ILE A 25 -45.15 25.67 13.62
CA ILE A 25 -46.21 24.76 13.14
C ILE A 25 -47.52 25.48 12.98
N LYS A 26 -47.85 26.47 13.85
CA LYS A 26 -49.05 27.28 13.73
C LYS A 26 -49.05 28.25 12.53
N LYS A 27 -47.88 28.79 12.17
CA LYS A 27 -47.76 29.65 10.98
C LYS A 27 -47.73 28.90 9.64
N ALA A 28 -47.33 27.66 9.64
CA ALA A 28 -47.38 26.79 8.46
C ALA A 28 -48.78 26.22 8.16
N GLY A 29 -49.68 26.23 9.16
CA GLY A 29 -51.04 25.66 9.04
C GLY A 29 -52.10 26.61 8.43
N LEU A 30 -51.81 27.88 8.25
CA LEU A 30 -52.79 28.92 7.83
C LEU A 30 -52.68 29.36 6.36
N ALA A 31 -51.82 28.75 5.59
CA ALA A 31 -51.66 29.05 4.15
C ALA A 31 -52.27 27.99 3.20
N ALA A 32 -53.01 27.02 3.73
CA ALA A 32 -53.55 25.89 2.93
C ALA A 32 -55.08 25.90 2.79
N ALA A 33 -55.73 27.02 2.83
CA ALA A 33 -57.19 27.09 2.66
C ALA A 33 -57.59 28.21 1.70
N ALA A 34 -57.36 28.02 0.40
CA ALA A 34 -58.13 28.60 -0.72
C ALA A 34 -57.47 28.28 -2.08
N VAL A 35 -57.57 27.08 -2.59
CA VAL A 35 -57.68 26.82 -4.06
C VAL A 35 -58.33 25.43 -4.19
N GLY A 36 -59.61 25.46 -4.59
CA GLY A 36 -60.33 24.26 -5.01
C GLY A 36 -59.68 23.72 -6.31
N VAL A 37 -59.07 22.57 -6.23
CA VAL A 37 -58.63 21.82 -7.37
C VAL A 37 -59.18 20.41 -7.28
N THR A 38 -59.96 20.08 -8.28
CA THR A 38 -60.54 18.75 -8.61
C THR A 38 -59.49 17.64 -8.42
N SER A 39 -59.86 16.65 -7.61
CA SER A 39 -59.07 15.45 -7.31
C SER A 39 -58.87 14.58 -8.56
N THR A 40 -57.78 14.78 -9.28
CA THR A 40 -57.16 13.72 -10.05
C THR A 40 -56.13 13.05 -9.12
N LEU A 41 -56.41 11.82 -8.74
CA LEU A 41 -55.47 10.94 -7.99
C LEU A 41 -54.11 10.98 -8.73
N PRO A 42 -52.99 11.30 -8.02
CA PRO A 42 -51.68 11.18 -8.63
C PRO A 42 -51.46 9.72 -9.00
N ARG A 43 -51.35 9.46 -10.31
CA ARG A 43 -50.76 8.20 -10.79
C ARG A 43 -49.45 8.05 -10.00
N PHE A 44 -49.30 6.95 -9.27
CA PHE A 44 -48.04 6.56 -8.68
C PHE A 44 -46.99 6.68 -9.77
N ALA A 45 -46.14 7.71 -9.69
CA ALA A 45 -44.96 7.80 -10.52
C ALA A 45 -44.16 6.54 -10.20
N LYS A 46 -43.98 5.69 -11.19
CA LYS A 46 -43.04 4.57 -11.08
C LYS A 46 -41.73 5.19 -10.53
N PRO A 47 -41.11 4.60 -9.50
CA PRO A 47 -39.85 5.13 -9.01
C PRO A 47 -38.93 5.32 -10.21
N ALA A 48 -38.40 6.53 -10.37
CA ALA A 48 -37.49 6.84 -11.45
C ALA A 48 -36.41 5.75 -11.41
N ARG A 49 -36.37 4.93 -12.47
CA ARG A 49 -35.37 3.87 -12.60
C ARG A 49 -34.03 4.60 -12.53
N ALA A 50 -33.27 4.39 -11.46
CA ALA A 50 -31.94 4.99 -11.34
C ALA A 50 -31.21 4.81 -12.66
N ALA A 51 -30.66 5.88 -13.21
CA ALA A 51 -29.99 5.83 -14.49
C ALA A 51 -28.97 4.69 -14.46
N VAL A 52 -29.16 3.71 -15.32
CA VAL A 52 -28.27 2.54 -15.37
C VAL A 52 -26.89 3.06 -15.74
N LYS A 53 -25.90 2.84 -14.88
CA LYS A 53 -24.51 3.22 -15.16
C LYS A 53 -24.05 2.62 -16.48
N ASP A 54 -23.23 3.33 -17.22
CA ASP A 54 -22.64 2.89 -18.49
C ASP A 54 -21.24 2.25 -18.29
N HIS A 55 -20.66 2.37 -17.11
CA HIS A 55 -19.39 1.79 -16.72
C HIS A 55 -19.33 1.51 -15.22
N ILE A 56 -18.35 0.68 -14.81
CA ILE A 56 -17.98 0.44 -13.42
C ILE A 56 -16.81 1.37 -13.12
N LEU A 57 -16.87 2.13 -12.04
CA LEU A 57 -15.84 3.09 -11.68
C LEU A 57 -15.08 2.66 -10.42
N ILE A 58 -13.78 2.43 -10.58
CA ILE A 58 -12.85 2.16 -9.47
C ILE A 58 -12.19 3.48 -9.06
N GLY A 59 -12.28 3.83 -7.77
CA GLY A 59 -11.49 4.91 -7.18
C GLY A 59 -10.08 4.43 -6.84
N ARG A 60 -9.06 5.20 -7.21
CA ARG A 60 -7.66 4.81 -7.10
C ARG A 60 -6.80 5.92 -6.50
N PRO A 61 -6.84 6.19 -5.18
CA PRO A 61 -5.88 7.07 -4.51
C PRO A 61 -4.49 6.42 -4.52
N LEU A 62 -3.46 7.17 -4.95
CA LEU A 62 -2.08 6.70 -5.06
C LEU A 62 -1.08 7.80 -4.68
N PRO A 63 0.05 7.49 -4.03
CA PRO A 63 1.13 8.44 -3.79
C PRO A 63 2.02 8.56 -5.03
N MET A 64 1.53 9.23 -6.10
CA MET A 64 2.25 9.34 -7.36
C MET A 64 3.42 10.32 -7.28
N THR A 65 3.35 11.28 -6.37
CA THR A 65 4.42 12.21 -6.06
C THR A 65 4.81 12.15 -4.58
N GLY A 66 5.92 12.80 -4.21
CA GLY A 66 6.40 12.84 -2.82
C GLY A 66 7.31 11.67 -2.43
N PRO A 67 7.62 11.52 -1.12
CA PRO A 67 8.70 10.64 -0.63
C PRO A 67 8.54 9.15 -0.93
N VAL A 68 7.29 8.66 -1.10
CA VAL A 68 7.03 7.23 -1.36
C VAL A 68 6.59 6.95 -2.80
N SER A 69 6.76 7.90 -3.72
CA SER A 69 6.40 7.76 -5.14
C SER A 69 7.13 6.61 -5.87
N ALA A 70 8.25 6.13 -5.34
CA ALA A 70 8.93 4.96 -5.88
C ALA A 70 8.02 3.71 -5.94
N PHE A 71 7.08 3.59 -5.00
CA PHE A 71 6.11 2.49 -4.98
C PHE A 71 5.13 2.52 -6.17
N THR A 72 4.87 3.67 -6.72
CA THR A 72 3.89 3.87 -7.80
C THR A 72 4.53 4.13 -9.16
N GLY A 73 5.86 4.00 -9.28
CA GLY A 73 6.59 4.28 -10.52
C GLY A 73 6.12 3.49 -11.75
N ALA A 74 5.54 2.31 -11.55
CA ALA A 74 4.94 1.51 -12.62
C ALA A 74 3.40 1.59 -12.66
N SER A 75 2.74 2.28 -11.70
CA SER A 75 1.27 2.29 -11.58
C SER A 75 0.54 2.73 -12.84
N PRO A 76 0.95 3.74 -13.61
CA PRO A 76 0.28 4.10 -14.86
C PRO A 76 0.23 2.94 -15.86
N TRP A 77 1.32 2.18 -15.96
CA TRP A 77 1.38 1.01 -16.82
C TRP A 77 0.53 -0.14 -16.26
N ILE A 78 0.64 -0.41 -14.96
CA ILE A 78 -0.09 -1.48 -14.27
C ILE A 78 -1.60 -1.28 -14.41
N ASP A 79 -2.07 -0.06 -14.06
CA ASP A 79 -3.47 0.28 -14.06
C ASP A 79 -4.05 0.20 -15.48
N ASN A 80 -3.34 0.73 -16.49
CA ASN A 80 -3.74 0.62 -17.87
C ASN A 80 -3.81 -0.83 -18.37
N LYS A 81 -2.77 -1.65 -18.07
CA LYS A 81 -2.75 -3.07 -18.43
C LYS A 81 -3.90 -3.82 -17.77
N ALA A 82 -4.08 -3.69 -16.47
CA ALA A 82 -5.12 -4.39 -15.73
C ALA A 82 -6.53 -4.03 -16.24
N ILE A 83 -6.78 -2.74 -16.48
CA ILE A 83 -8.07 -2.28 -17.05
C ILE A 83 -8.27 -2.79 -18.47
N ALA A 84 -7.24 -2.82 -19.31
CA ALA A 84 -7.33 -3.40 -20.66
C ALA A 84 -7.64 -4.91 -20.60
N ASP A 85 -6.97 -5.64 -19.70
CA ASP A 85 -7.17 -7.07 -19.50
C ASP A 85 -8.59 -7.40 -19.00
N ILE A 86 -9.13 -6.60 -18.06
CA ILE A 86 -10.50 -6.75 -17.56
C ILE A 86 -11.52 -6.46 -18.67
N ASN A 87 -11.25 -5.47 -19.51
CA ASN A 87 -12.17 -5.02 -20.55
C ASN A 87 -12.03 -5.76 -21.88
N LYS A 88 -11.07 -6.68 -22.01
CA LYS A 88 -10.78 -7.39 -23.26
C LYS A 88 -12.02 -7.96 -23.97
N ASP A 89 -12.96 -8.50 -23.17
CA ASP A 89 -14.20 -9.08 -23.68
C ASP A 89 -15.43 -8.19 -23.43
N GLY A 90 -15.24 -6.86 -23.38
CA GLY A 90 -16.30 -5.86 -23.18
C GLY A 90 -16.62 -5.57 -21.71
N GLY A 91 -15.77 -5.95 -20.78
CA GLY A 91 -15.93 -5.68 -19.34
C GLY A 91 -16.69 -6.77 -18.59
N ILE A 92 -17.39 -6.37 -17.52
CA ILE A 92 -17.99 -7.31 -16.55
C ILE A 92 -19.53 -7.22 -16.64
N PHE A 93 -20.20 -8.38 -16.68
CA PHE A 93 -21.66 -8.46 -16.72
C PHE A 93 -22.27 -7.99 -15.39
N ILE A 94 -23.22 -7.05 -15.49
CA ILE A 94 -23.98 -6.51 -14.36
C ILE A 94 -25.48 -6.74 -14.62
N LYS A 95 -26.13 -7.45 -13.69
CA LYS A 95 -27.52 -7.87 -13.84
C LYS A 95 -28.48 -6.70 -14.02
N GLU A 96 -28.31 -5.64 -13.23
CA GLU A 96 -29.15 -4.44 -13.28
C GLU A 96 -29.05 -3.71 -14.63
N ALA A 97 -27.91 -3.82 -15.27
CA ALA A 97 -27.67 -3.26 -16.61
C ALA A 97 -28.12 -4.20 -17.74
N GLY A 98 -28.24 -5.50 -17.45
CA GLY A 98 -28.52 -6.54 -18.45
C GLY A 98 -27.44 -6.74 -19.50
N LYS A 99 -26.25 -6.20 -19.26
CA LYS A 99 -25.10 -6.22 -20.21
C LYS A 99 -23.77 -6.15 -19.48
N LYS A 100 -22.71 -6.38 -20.22
CA LYS A 100 -21.34 -6.09 -19.74
C LYS A 100 -21.13 -4.57 -19.68
N LEU A 101 -20.51 -4.12 -18.60
CA LEU A 101 -20.06 -2.74 -18.41
C LEU A 101 -18.54 -2.69 -18.43
N PRO A 102 -17.93 -1.75 -19.15
CA PRO A 102 -16.50 -1.54 -19.10
C PRO A 102 -16.10 -1.02 -17.71
N VAL A 103 -14.94 -1.44 -17.23
CA VAL A 103 -14.33 -0.94 -16.00
C VAL A 103 -13.46 0.27 -16.34
N ARG A 104 -13.56 1.31 -15.53
CA ARG A 104 -12.72 2.51 -15.58
C ARG A 104 -12.07 2.75 -14.23
N VAL A 105 -10.93 3.41 -14.25
CA VAL A 105 -10.22 3.81 -13.02
C VAL A 105 -10.10 5.33 -12.96
N LYS A 106 -10.35 5.92 -11.79
CA LYS A 106 -10.10 7.33 -11.52
C LYS A 106 -8.98 7.45 -10.50
N ILE A 107 -7.80 7.83 -10.97
CA ILE A 107 -6.59 8.01 -10.14
C ILE A 107 -6.61 9.41 -9.54
N VAL A 108 -6.23 9.52 -8.26
CA VAL A 108 -5.99 10.77 -7.55
C VAL A 108 -4.64 10.68 -6.84
N ASP A 109 -3.74 11.64 -7.11
CA ASP A 109 -2.46 11.73 -6.41
C ASP A 109 -2.67 12.19 -4.97
N THR A 110 -2.14 11.45 -4.03
CA THR A 110 -2.17 11.77 -2.60
C THR A 110 -0.94 12.53 -2.14
N GLU A 111 0.01 12.76 -3.03
CA GLU A 111 1.28 13.46 -2.79
C GLU A 111 2.07 12.88 -1.59
N SER A 112 1.87 11.60 -1.30
CA SER A 112 2.44 10.91 -0.11
C SER A 112 2.00 11.52 1.24
N ASP A 113 0.88 12.25 1.26
CA ASP A 113 0.33 12.92 2.44
C ASP A 113 -0.92 12.19 2.94
N PRO A 114 -0.98 11.77 4.23
CA PRO A 114 -2.13 11.03 4.77
C PRO A 114 -3.44 11.84 4.77
N THR A 115 -3.38 13.15 4.97
CA THR A 115 -4.57 14.02 4.96
C THR A 115 -5.15 14.08 3.56
N LYS A 116 -4.30 14.33 2.56
CA LYS A 116 -4.69 14.32 1.15
C LYS A 116 -5.22 12.96 0.69
N ALA A 117 -4.68 11.86 1.23
CA ALA A 117 -5.18 10.52 0.95
C ALA A 117 -6.62 10.33 1.46
N GLY A 118 -6.92 10.77 2.68
CA GLY A 118 -8.28 10.73 3.24
C GLY A 118 -9.27 11.61 2.47
N ASP A 119 -8.83 12.81 2.08
CA ASP A 119 -9.62 13.74 1.27
C ASP A 119 -9.88 13.17 -0.14
N ALA A 120 -8.88 12.57 -0.78
CA ALA A 120 -9.00 11.90 -2.07
C ALA A 120 -10.01 10.75 -2.00
N GLY A 121 -9.92 9.90 -0.96
CA GLY A 121 -10.89 8.83 -0.73
C GLY A 121 -12.31 9.35 -0.58
N SER A 122 -12.51 10.37 0.27
CA SER A 122 -13.81 10.99 0.50
C SER A 122 -14.38 11.64 -0.78
N LYS A 123 -13.55 12.33 -1.56
CA LYS A 123 -13.94 12.97 -2.82
C LYS A 123 -14.36 11.94 -3.88
N LEU A 124 -13.59 10.87 -4.05
CA LEU A 124 -13.92 9.78 -4.97
C LEU A 124 -15.27 9.13 -4.63
N ILE A 125 -15.57 9.01 -3.33
CA ILE A 125 -16.83 8.44 -2.85
C ILE A 125 -18.00 9.41 -3.07
N LEU A 126 -17.88 10.64 -2.59
CA LEU A 126 -19.00 11.57 -2.47
C LEU A 126 -19.29 12.32 -3.78
N ASN A 127 -18.25 12.67 -4.53
CA ASN A 127 -18.40 13.48 -5.75
C ASN A 127 -18.40 12.60 -7.01
N ASP A 128 -17.54 11.57 -7.03
CA ASP A 128 -17.35 10.75 -8.23
C ASP A 128 -18.21 9.48 -8.22
N ASN A 129 -18.83 9.14 -7.07
CA ASN A 129 -19.70 7.97 -6.89
C ASN A 129 -19.04 6.66 -7.36
N VAL A 130 -17.79 6.42 -6.91
CA VAL A 130 -17.07 5.18 -7.22
C VAL A 130 -17.80 3.96 -6.68
N ASP A 131 -17.75 2.86 -7.41
CA ASP A 131 -18.40 1.60 -7.05
C ASP A 131 -17.56 0.79 -6.07
N ILE A 132 -16.25 0.81 -6.26
CA ILE A 132 -15.25 0.13 -5.46
C ILE A 132 -14.06 1.08 -5.28
N MET A 133 -13.46 1.06 -4.09
CA MET A 133 -12.18 1.70 -3.86
C MET A 133 -11.07 0.65 -3.95
N TYR A 134 -10.02 0.95 -4.71
CA TYR A 134 -8.78 0.20 -4.68
C TYR A 134 -7.62 1.13 -4.34
N VAL A 135 -6.97 0.90 -3.22
CA VAL A 135 -5.86 1.72 -2.72
C VAL A 135 -4.61 0.87 -2.52
N SER A 136 -3.42 1.43 -2.70
CA SER A 136 -2.18 0.70 -2.47
C SER A 136 -1.05 1.63 -2.05
N CYS A 137 0.02 1.02 -1.57
CA CYS A 137 1.30 1.69 -1.30
C CYS A 137 1.29 2.58 -0.07
N THR A 138 1.72 1.95 0.99
CA THR A 138 2.07 2.40 2.33
C THR A 138 0.89 2.69 3.28
N PRO A 139 1.10 2.52 4.59
CA PRO A 139 0.11 2.85 5.61
C PRO A 139 -0.40 4.29 5.53
N ALA A 140 0.48 5.24 5.16
CA ALA A 140 0.12 6.66 5.05
C ALA A 140 -0.97 6.94 4.00
N THR A 141 -1.04 6.12 2.95
CA THR A 141 -2.08 6.22 1.91
C THR A 141 -3.29 5.34 2.23
N VAL A 142 -3.05 4.09 2.61
CA VAL A 142 -4.11 3.08 2.77
C VAL A 142 -5.01 3.37 3.97
N SER A 143 -4.44 3.64 5.16
CA SER A 143 -5.22 3.80 6.39
C SER A 143 -6.29 4.90 6.32
N PRO A 144 -6.00 6.13 5.87
CA PRO A 144 -7.02 7.18 5.80
C PRO A 144 -8.07 6.91 4.71
N VAL A 145 -7.69 6.25 3.60
CA VAL A 145 -8.66 5.85 2.56
C VAL A 145 -9.58 4.75 3.07
N ALA A 146 -9.05 3.72 3.75
CA ALA A 146 -9.85 2.67 4.36
C ALA A 146 -10.84 3.25 5.39
N ALA A 147 -10.40 4.19 6.24
CA ALA A 147 -11.28 4.88 7.18
C ALA A 147 -12.43 5.65 6.47
N ALA A 148 -12.16 6.30 5.34
CA ALA A 148 -13.20 6.92 4.53
C ALA A 148 -14.18 5.87 3.96
N CYS A 149 -13.68 4.75 3.48
CA CYS A 149 -14.50 3.65 2.96
C CYS A 149 -15.40 3.04 4.04
N GLU A 150 -14.91 2.85 5.26
CA GLU A 150 -15.71 2.41 6.40
C GLU A 150 -16.84 3.41 6.72
N ARG A 151 -16.48 4.70 6.81
CA ARG A 151 -17.43 5.78 7.11
C ARG A 151 -18.58 5.85 6.10
N TYR A 152 -18.28 5.72 4.82
CA TYR A 152 -19.25 5.88 3.73
C TYR A 152 -19.78 4.54 3.19
N LYS A 153 -19.37 3.42 3.78
CA LYS A 153 -19.81 2.07 3.41
C LYS A 153 -19.56 1.76 1.93
N VAL A 154 -18.32 1.98 1.49
CA VAL A 154 -17.87 1.65 0.14
C VAL A 154 -16.89 0.48 0.21
N PRO A 155 -17.10 -0.61 -0.53
CA PRO A 155 -16.16 -1.72 -0.55
C PRO A 155 -14.78 -1.25 -1.00
N CYS A 156 -13.75 -1.64 -0.25
CA CYS A 156 -12.37 -1.25 -0.48
C CYS A 156 -11.46 -2.48 -0.42
N VAL A 157 -10.53 -2.57 -1.35
CA VAL A 157 -9.40 -3.49 -1.23
C VAL A 157 -8.10 -2.70 -1.23
N SER A 158 -7.15 -3.14 -0.42
CA SER A 158 -5.80 -2.59 -0.38
C SER A 158 -4.73 -3.64 -0.65
N THR A 159 -3.58 -3.16 -1.11
CA THR A 159 -2.37 -3.96 -1.31
C THR A 159 -1.13 -3.13 -0.95
N MET A 160 0.02 -3.78 -0.80
CA MET A 160 1.30 -3.10 -0.53
C MET A 160 1.31 -2.31 0.79
N MET A 161 0.67 -2.86 1.81
CA MET A 161 0.63 -2.36 3.18
C MET A 161 0.81 -3.54 4.15
N PRO A 162 1.63 -3.46 5.20
CA PRO A 162 1.72 -4.55 6.17
C PRO A 162 0.36 -4.84 6.82
N VAL A 163 -0.05 -6.12 6.83
CA VAL A 163 -1.36 -6.51 7.39
C VAL A 163 -1.48 -6.13 8.87
N GLU A 164 -0.39 -6.10 9.62
CA GLU A 164 -0.37 -5.64 11.01
C GLU A 164 -0.75 -4.17 11.13
N MET A 165 -0.24 -3.33 10.21
CA MET A 165 -0.56 -1.90 10.19
C MET A 165 -2.02 -1.66 9.75
N PHE A 166 -2.52 -2.48 8.82
CA PHE A 166 -3.94 -2.44 8.45
C PHE A 166 -4.82 -2.74 9.66
N LEU A 167 -4.51 -3.79 10.41
CA LEU A 167 -5.30 -4.20 11.57
C LEU A 167 -5.32 -3.15 12.70
N LEU A 168 -4.29 -2.30 12.83
CA LEU A 168 -4.28 -1.19 13.81
C LEU A 168 -5.38 -0.14 13.55
N GLY A 169 -5.80 0.02 12.30
CA GLY A 169 -6.90 0.93 11.93
C GLY A 169 -8.30 0.34 12.09
N GLY A 170 -8.40 -0.97 12.37
CA GLY A 170 -9.66 -1.70 12.43
C GLY A 170 -10.41 -1.59 13.78
N PRO A 171 -11.51 -2.34 13.96
CA PRO A 171 -11.97 -3.41 13.06
C PRO A 171 -12.61 -2.88 11.76
N PHE A 172 -12.39 -3.59 10.66
CA PHE A 172 -12.91 -3.23 9.34
C PHE A 172 -14.07 -4.12 8.92
N THR A 173 -15.06 -3.51 8.27
CA THR A 173 -16.24 -4.20 7.72
C THR A 173 -16.30 -4.09 6.19
N TRP A 174 -15.82 -2.98 5.64
CA TRP A 174 -15.90 -2.63 4.23
C TRP A 174 -14.55 -2.67 3.53
N SER A 175 -13.48 -2.71 4.31
CA SER A 175 -12.11 -2.67 3.81
C SER A 175 -11.43 -4.02 4.00
N PHE A 176 -10.66 -4.43 2.99
CA PHE A 176 -9.94 -5.69 2.90
C PHE A 176 -8.50 -5.42 2.52
N ASP A 177 -7.54 -6.18 3.05
CA ASP A 177 -6.12 -6.02 2.71
C ASP A 177 -5.51 -7.34 2.25
N ALA A 178 -4.98 -7.35 1.03
CA ALA A 178 -4.24 -8.48 0.46
C ALA A 178 -2.77 -8.08 0.32
N SER A 179 -1.99 -8.34 1.35
CA SER A 179 -0.63 -7.86 1.42
C SER A 179 0.28 -8.76 2.27
N PHE A 180 1.46 -8.29 2.59
CA PHE A 180 2.48 -9.01 3.32
C PHE A 180 2.38 -8.79 4.84
N SER A 181 2.97 -9.72 5.61
CA SER A 181 3.17 -9.61 7.05
C SER A 181 4.60 -9.16 7.36
N VAL A 182 4.76 -8.28 8.34
CA VAL A 182 6.08 -7.90 8.88
C VAL A 182 6.82 -9.12 9.42
N GLY A 183 6.10 -10.04 10.09
CA GLY A 183 6.70 -11.28 10.58
C GLY A 183 7.25 -12.15 9.47
N ASP A 184 6.58 -12.22 8.33
CA ASP A 184 6.97 -13.07 7.21
C ASP A 184 8.19 -12.53 6.46
N TYR A 185 8.27 -11.23 6.23
CA TYR A 185 9.51 -10.73 5.63
C TYR A 185 10.69 -10.76 6.61
N MET A 186 10.45 -10.64 7.91
CA MET A 186 11.50 -10.91 8.90
C MET A 186 12.03 -12.33 8.79
N ALA A 187 11.14 -13.32 8.63
CA ALA A 187 11.56 -14.70 8.39
C ALA A 187 12.43 -14.83 7.13
N SER A 188 12.08 -14.10 6.05
CA SER A 188 12.87 -14.10 4.82
C SER A 188 14.25 -13.46 5.01
N PHE A 189 14.38 -12.42 5.82
CA PHE A 189 15.66 -11.79 6.16
C PHE A 189 16.55 -12.71 6.99
N LEU A 190 15.99 -13.38 8.00
CA LEU A 190 16.73 -14.37 8.79
C LEU A 190 17.28 -15.51 7.91
N GLN A 191 16.49 -16.01 6.92
CA GLN A 191 16.98 -16.98 5.96
C GLN A 191 18.18 -16.47 5.13
N ILE A 192 18.20 -15.17 4.78
CA ILE A 192 19.36 -14.55 4.12
C ILE A 192 20.57 -14.50 5.05
N TRP A 193 20.36 -14.09 6.30
CA TRP A 193 21.46 -13.90 7.26
C TRP A 193 22.05 -15.22 7.75
N ASP A 194 21.26 -16.28 7.86
CA ASP A 194 21.72 -17.61 8.31
C ASP A 194 22.72 -18.26 7.34
N VAL A 195 22.72 -17.84 6.06
CA VAL A 195 23.64 -18.40 5.07
C VAL A 195 24.92 -17.59 4.90
N VAL A 196 25.02 -16.42 5.53
CA VAL A 196 26.21 -15.55 5.51
C VAL A 196 26.85 -15.52 6.90
N PRO A 197 28.11 -15.99 7.08
CA PRO A 197 28.76 -16.00 8.37
C PRO A 197 28.95 -14.60 8.96
N THR A 198 28.38 -14.36 10.13
CA THR A 198 28.47 -13.08 10.87
C THR A 198 28.62 -13.32 12.37
N ASN A 199 28.97 -12.27 13.10
CA ASN A 199 28.98 -12.28 14.58
C ASN A 199 27.58 -12.04 15.20
N LYS A 200 26.52 -11.99 14.39
CA LYS A 200 25.12 -11.75 14.80
C LYS A 200 24.86 -10.41 15.50
N LYS A 201 25.75 -9.42 15.31
CA LYS A 201 25.51 -8.05 15.78
C LYS A 201 24.85 -7.24 14.68
N VAL A 202 23.68 -6.68 15.01
CA VAL A 202 22.81 -5.97 14.07
C VAL A 202 22.71 -4.50 14.47
N GLY A 203 23.11 -3.60 13.59
CA GLY A 203 22.84 -2.17 13.72
C GLY A 203 21.45 -1.87 13.14
N LEU A 204 20.50 -1.56 14.01
CA LEU A 204 19.13 -1.23 13.61
C LEU A 204 18.99 0.25 13.30
N LEU A 205 18.44 0.59 12.13
CA LEU A 205 18.21 1.97 11.70
C LEU A 205 16.82 2.12 11.06
N ALA A 206 15.93 2.85 11.70
CA ALA A 206 14.61 3.10 11.17
C ALA A 206 14.22 4.58 11.24
N GLN A 207 13.49 5.00 10.23
CA GLN A 207 12.98 6.35 10.10
C GLN A 207 11.93 6.65 11.20
N ASN A 208 11.89 7.88 11.71
CA ASN A 208 10.91 8.31 12.68
C ASN A 208 9.59 8.70 11.98
N ASP A 209 8.94 7.70 11.41
CA ASP A 209 7.57 7.78 10.88
C ASP A 209 6.77 6.55 11.36
N PRO A 210 5.44 6.52 11.23
CA PRO A 210 4.62 5.43 11.75
C PRO A 210 5.05 4.03 11.26
N ASP A 211 5.47 3.91 10.00
CA ASP A 211 5.96 2.66 9.43
C ASP A 211 7.31 2.24 10.05
N GLY A 212 8.28 3.16 10.07
CA GLY A 212 9.61 2.89 10.63
C GLY A 212 9.61 2.56 12.12
N VAL A 213 8.76 3.23 12.90
CA VAL A 213 8.61 2.95 14.35
C VAL A 213 8.05 1.55 14.56
N ALA A 214 6.91 1.23 13.94
CA ALA A 214 6.28 -0.08 14.09
C ALA A 214 7.18 -1.22 13.59
N TRP A 215 7.87 -0.99 12.46
CA TRP A 215 8.82 -1.95 11.90
C TRP A 215 10.01 -2.19 12.86
N ALA A 216 10.56 -1.16 13.47
CA ALA A 216 11.68 -1.29 14.39
C ALA A 216 11.31 -2.04 15.67
N GLU A 217 10.12 -1.80 16.23
CA GLU A 217 9.61 -2.49 17.41
C GLU A 217 9.43 -4.00 17.13
N ALA A 218 8.75 -4.33 16.03
CA ALA A 218 8.55 -5.71 15.60
C ALA A 218 9.88 -6.41 15.31
N SER A 219 10.81 -5.73 14.63
CA SER A 219 12.13 -6.24 14.29
C SER A 219 12.97 -6.51 15.52
N ASN A 220 13.03 -5.59 16.48
CA ASN A 220 13.77 -5.74 17.71
C ASN A 220 13.36 -7.00 18.50
N LYS A 221 12.04 -7.21 18.60
CA LYS A 221 11.49 -8.40 19.26
C LYS A 221 11.87 -9.69 18.54
N ASN A 222 11.69 -9.74 17.22
CA ASN A 222 11.96 -10.93 16.41
C ASN A 222 13.46 -11.28 16.39
N LEU A 223 14.34 -10.28 16.22
CA LEU A 223 15.79 -10.50 16.16
C LEU A 223 16.37 -11.00 17.48
N LYS A 224 15.94 -10.42 18.60
CA LYS A 224 16.33 -10.92 19.94
C LYS A 224 15.88 -12.36 20.15
N GLY A 225 14.65 -12.70 19.74
CA GLY A 225 14.13 -14.06 19.79
C GLY A 225 14.92 -15.06 18.94
N ALA A 226 15.52 -14.59 17.84
CA ALA A 226 16.37 -15.38 16.95
C ALA A 226 17.86 -15.40 17.36
N GLY A 227 18.23 -14.83 18.52
CA GLY A 227 19.58 -14.85 19.06
C GLY A 227 20.54 -13.82 18.46
N TYR A 228 20.02 -12.74 17.87
CA TYR A 228 20.82 -11.60 17.40
C TYR A 228 20.98 -10.54 18.48
N GLN A 229 22.17 -9.94 18.56
CA GLN A 229 22.42 -8.77 19.41
C GLN A 229 22.07 -7.52 18.61
N VAL A 230 21.01 -6.82 19.00
CA VAL A 230 20.54 -5.60 18.33
C VAL A 230 21.12 -4.36 19.00
N ILE A 231 21.87 -3.58 18.24
CA ILE A 231 22.39 -2.25 18.58
C ILE A 231 21.41 -1.24 17.98
N ASP A 232 20.44 -0.80 18.78
CA ASP A 232 19.41 0.16 18.41
C ASP A 232 19.73 1.52 19.02
N LEU A 233 20.15 2.48 18.21
CA LEU A 233 20.52 3.83 18.62
C LEU A 233 19.37 4.85 18.46
N GLY A 234 18.14 4.36 18.29
CA GLY A 234 16.93 5.17 18.17
C GLY A 234 16.48 5.39 16.72
N ARG A 235 15.50 6.29 16.59
CA ARG A 235 14.88 6.64 15.29
C ARG A 235 15.49 7.93 14.77
N PHE A 236 15.66 8.04 13.46
CA PHE A 236 16.16 9.26 12.83
C PHE A 236 15.03 10.02 12.12
N PRO A 237 15.01 11.36 12.14
CA PRO A 237 14.06 12.16 11.41
C PRO A 237 14.18 11.95 9.90
N PRO A 238 13.05 11.95 9.13
CA PRO A 238 13.11 11.99 7.67
C PRO A 238 13.98 13.14 7.17
N GLY A 239 14.83 12.86 6.18
CA GLY A 239 15.71 13.88 5.61
C GLY A 239 16.99 14.15 6.42
N THR A 240 17.34 13.33 7.40
CA THR A 240 18.62 13.41 8.13
C THR A 240 19.80 13.48 7.15
N MET A 241 20.71 14.41 7.39
CA MET A 241 21.85 14.67 6.51
C MET A 241 23.16 14.02 6.97
N ASP A 242 23.27 13.71 8.27
CA ASP A 242 24.46 13.13 8.88
C ASP A 242 24.11 11.96 9.79
N TYR A 243 24.76 10.82 9.54
CA TYR A 243 24.63 9.56 10.29
C TYR A 243 25.93 9.17 11.01
N GLY A 244 26.92 10.07 11.07
CA GLY A 244 28.26 9.78 11.59
C GLY A 244 28.27 9.20 13.00
N THR A 245 27.47 9.75 13.91
CA THR A 245 27.35 9.24 15.30
C THR A 245 26.85 7.79 15.31
N ILE A 246 25.87 7.46 14.47
CA ILE A 246 25.30 6.11 14.38
C ILE A 246 26.34 5.15 13.82
N ILE A 247 27.01 5.51 12.70
CA ILE A 247 28.03 4.68 12.06
C ILE A 247 29.22 4.46 13.02
N ALA A 248 29.67 5.51 13.71
CA ALA A 248 30.73 5.40 14.72
C ALA A 248 30.35 4.46 15.87
N GLY A 249 29.10 4.52 16.34
CA GLY A 249 28.59 3.60 17.34
C GLY A 249 28.60 2.15 16.87
N TRP A 250 28.16 1.89 15.63
CA TRP A 250 28.18 0.55 15.04
C TRP A 250 29.60 0.01 14.86
N LYS A 251 30.55 0.86 14.41
CA LYS A 251 31.96 0.48 14.34
C LYS A 251 32.52 0.08 15.69
N LYS A 252 32.26 0.87 16.73
CA LYS A 252 32.71 0.59 18.10
C LYS A 252 32.16 -0.73 18.63
N GLU A 253 30.90 -1.04 18.35
CA GLU A 253 30.23 -2.27 18.77
C GLU A 253 30.60 -3.48 17.89
N GLY A 254 31.29 -3.30 16.79
CA GLY A 254 31.65 -4.34 15.83
C GLY A 254 30.42 -4.92 15.10
N VAL A 255 29.49 -4.06 14.69
CA VAL A 255 28.30 -4.46 13.92
C VAL A 255 28.70 -4.98 12.55
N GLU A 256 28.19 -6.15 12.19
CA GLU A 256 28.41 -6.78 10.87
C GLU A 256 27.17 -6.83 9.99
N ILE A 257 25.98 -6.57 10.54
CA ILE A 257 24.70 -6.55 9.84
C ILE A 257 24.09 -5.16 9.98
N MET A 258 23.91 -4.42 8.87
CA MET A 258 23.06 -3.25 8.84
C MET A 258 21.63 -3.66 8.51
N PHE A 259 20.69 -3.26 9.34
CA PHE A 259 19.28 -3.56 9.15
C PHE A 259 18.47 -2.28 9.25
N GLY A 260 17.79 -1.90 8.17
CA GLY A 260 17.12 -0.61 8.10
C GLY A 260 15.76 -0.62 7.42
N ASN A 261 14.91 0.35 7.82
CA ASN A 261 13.66 0.69 7.12
C ASN A 261 13.60 2.20 6.95
N MET A 262 13.64 2.66 5.70
CA MET A 262 13.73 4.09 5.40
C MET A 262 13.34 4.41 3.96
N SER A 263 13.14 5.71 3.69
CA SER A 263 12.89 6.21 2.34
C SER A 263 14.13 6.08 1.42
N PRO A 264 13.97 5.97 0.09
CA PRO A 264 15.08 5.90 -0.83
C PRO A 264 16.11 7.04 -0.70
N PRO A 265 15.72 8.32 -0.53
CA PRO A 265 16.70 9.39 -0.32
C PRO A 265 17.54 9.25 0.95
N ASP A 266 16.94 8.81 2.06
CA ASP A 266 17.66 8.61 3.32
C ASP A 266 18.60 7.41 3.24
N PHE A 267 18.17 6.32 2.59
CA PHE A 267 19.04 5.19 2.30
C PHE A 267 20.26 5.61 1.50
N ALA A 268 20.08 6.37 0.43
CA ALA A 268 21.22 6.83 -0.37
C ALA A 268 22.21 7.67 0.42
N ARG A 269 21.75 8.50 1.37
CA ARG A 269 22.61 9.32 2.22
C ARG A 269 23.42 8.47 3.19
N VAL A 270 22.74 7.66 4.01
CA VAL A 270 23.42 6.83 5.01
C VAL A 270 24.36 5.83 4.36
N TRP A 271 23.95 5.19 3.27
CA TRP A 271 24.77 4.19 2.59
C TRP A 271 26.06 4.78 2.02
N ARG A 272 25.98 5.93 1.34
CA ARG A 272 27.19 6.65 0.86
C ARG A 272 28.07 7.11 2.03
N GLN A 273 27.47 7.48 3.16
CA GLN A 273 28.23 7.86 4.35
C GLN A 273 28.97 6.66 4.95
N CYS A 274 28.37 5.48 5.00
CA CYS A 274 29.06 4.25 5.41
C CYS A 274 30.33 4.02 4.61
N PHE A 275 30.29 4.21 3.28
CA PHE A 275 31.45 4.08 2.42
C PHE A 275 32.51 5.17 2.68
N ARG A 276 32.12 6.44 2.83
CA ARG A 276 33.04 7.54 3.14
C ARG A 276 33.77 7.34 4.46
N GLU A 277 33.09 6.71 5.44
CA GLU A 277 33.66 6.43 6.74
C GLU A 277 34.38 5.07 6.82
N ASN A 278 34.59 4.41 5.67
CA ASN A 278 35.21 3.09 5.59
C ASN A 278 34.56 2.05 6.53
N TRP A 279 33.22 2.05 6.57
CA TRP A 279 32.46 1.04 7.28
C TRP A 279 31.49 0.35 6.30
N ILE A 280 31.78 -0.90 5.99
CA ILE A 280 30.97 -1.71 5.09
C ILE A 280 30.56 -2.97 5.86
N PRO A 281 29.27 -3.18 6.16
CA PRO A 281 28.83 -4.38 6.84
C PRO A 281 28.92 -5.60 5.90
N LYS A 282 28.97 -6.81 6.47
CA LYS A 282 28.90 -8.05 5.68
C LYS A 282 27.52 -8.21 5.04
N ILE A 283 26.48 -7.78 5.71
CA ILE A 283 25.09 -7.79 5.25
C ILE A 283 24.49 -6.40 5.45
N ALA A 284 23.78 -5.91 4.43
CA ALA A 284 22.89 -4.76 4.55
C ALA A 284 21.51 -5.16 4.02
N THR A 285 20.54 -5.26 4.91
CA THR A 285 19.14 -5.53 4.58
C THR A 285 18.34 -4.25 4.81
N ILE A 286 17.86 -3.67 3.73
CA ILE A 286 17.19 -2.36 3.76
C ILE A 286 15.79 -2.52 3.21
N GLY A 287 14.83 -2.55 4.10
CA GLY A 287 13.42 -2.54 3.76
C GLY A 287 12.97 -1.20 3.15
N ARG A 288 11.87 -1.23 2.42
CA ARG A 288 11.21 -0.08 1.82
C ARG A 288 12.03 0.61 0.71
N ALA A 289 13.29 0.97 0.93
CA ALA A 289 14.11 1.65 -0.07
C ALA A 289 14.76 0.70 -1.08
N ALA A 290 15.39 -0.36 -0.60
CA ALA A 290 16.24 -1.19 -1.44
C ALA A 290 15.48 -2.26 -2.26
N MET A 291 14.17 -2.22 -2.28
CA MET A 291 13.39 -3.07 -3.20
C MET A 291 13.18 -2.43 -4.59
N PHE A 292 13.67 -1.20 -4.80
CA PHE A 292 13.50 -0.48 -6.08
C PHE A 292 14.82 -0.32 -6.83
N PRO A 293 14.89 -0.75 -8.11
CA PRO A 293 16.09 -0.58 -8.95
C PRO A 293 16.61 0.85 -8.96
N ALA A 294 15.73 1.84 -9.17
CA ALA A 294 16.10 3.25 -9.21
C ALA A 294 16.77 3.73 -7.91
N ALA A 295 16.38 3.22 -6.74
CA ALA A 295 17.01 3.58 -5.48
C ALA A 295 18.43 3.01 -5.36
N VAL A 296 18.65 1.81 -5.86
CA VAL A 296 19.97 1.15 -5.86
C VAL A 296 20.88 1.75 -6.93
N GLU A 297 20.38 2.02 -8.12
CA GLU A 297 21.09 2.72 -9.18
C GLU A 297 21.54 4.13 -8.76
N ALA A 298 20.66 4.85 -8.03
CA ALA A 298 20.96 6.17 -7.50
C ALA A 298 22.12 6.20 -6.49
N LEU A 299 22.53 5.07 -5.94
CA LEU A 299 23.72 4.98 -5.08
C LEU A 299 24.99 5.30 -5.85
N GLY A 300 25.03 4.97 -7.14
CA GLY A 300 26.15 5.17 -8.04
C GLY A 300 27.21 4.08 -7.95
N GLY A 301 27.93 3.85 -9.06
CA GLY A 301 28.96 2.80 -9.14
C GLY A 301 28.43 1.43 -8.75
N ASP A 302 29.27 0.67 -8.09
CA ASP A 302 28.96 -0.71 -7.63
C ASP A 302 28.60 -0.78 -6.14
N ILE A 303 28.32 0.34 -5.46
CA ILE A 303 28.10 0.32 -4.00
C ILE A 303 26.76 -0.31 -3.59
N GLY A 304 25.83 -0.50 -4.51
CA GLY A 304 24.58 -1.24 -4.29
C GLY A 304 24.70 -2.76 -4.33
N LEU A 305 25.86 -3.30 -4.78
CA LEU A 305 26.06 -4.74 -4.86
C LEU A 305 26.02 -5.41 -3.49
N GLY A 306 25.24 -6.47 -3.39
CA GLY A 306 25.09 -7.26 -2.16
C GLY A 306 24.04 -6.73 -1.18
N VAL A 307 23.48 -5.55 -1.40
CA VAL A 307 22.34 -5.06 -0.60
C VAL A 307 21.16 -6.02 -0.76
N THR A 308 20.47 -6.31 0.33
CA THR A 308 19.31 -7.20 0.37
C THR A 308 18.05 -6.44 0.77
N SER A 309 16.89 -6.94 0.39
CA SER A 309 15.59 -6.38 0.73
C SER A 309 14.50 -7.46 0.65
N GLU A 310 13.28 -7.08 0.98
CA GLU A 310 12.11 -7.93 0.78
C GLU A 310 11.74 -8.02 -0.71
N ALA A 311 11.29 -9.22 -1.11
CA ALA A 311 10.68 -9.47 -2.40
C ALA A 311 9.18 -9.62 -2.23
N LEU A 312 8.43 -8.53 -2.34
CA LEU A 312 6.96 -8.58 -2.29
C LEU A 312 6.39 -9.21 -3.56
N TRP A 313 7.13 -9.18 -4.63
CA TRP A 313 6.90 -9.89 -5.88
C TRP A 313 8.21 -9.96 -6.66
N HIS A 314 8.34 -11.01 -7.49
CA HIS A 314 9.50 -11.24 -8.34
C HIS A 314 9.08 -11.94 -9.64
N PRO A 315 9.73 -11.67 -10.79
CA PRO A 315 9.43 -12.33 -12.06
C PRO A 315 9.55 -13.85 -12.04
N SER A 316 10.36 -14.42 -11.14
CA SER A 316 10.46 -15.87 -10.96
C SER A 316 9.38 -16.47 -10.06
N TYR A 317 8.46 -15.67 -9.50
CA TYR A 317 7.34 -16.24 -8.75
C TYR A 317 6.51 -17.16 -9.64
N PRO A 318 6.07 -18.33 -9.13
CA PRO A 318 5.42 -19.37 -9.94
C PRO A 318 3.97 -19.08 -10.27
N PHE A 319 3.51 -17.85 -9.98
CA PHE A 319 2.13 -17.45 -10.13
C PHE A 319 1.83 -16.90 -11.53
N LYS A 320 0.54 -16.90 -11.86
CA LYS A 320 0.02 -16.41 -13.13
C LYS A 320 -1.15 -15.46 -12.89
N SER A 321 -1.31 -14.51 -13.79
CA SER A 321 -2.49 -13.65 -13.80
C SER A 321 -3.77 -14.47 -13.93
N SER A 322 -4.74 -14.22 -13.06
CA SER A 322 -6.10 -14.78 -13.14
C SER A 322 -6.93 -14.13 -14.26
N LEU A 323 -6.49 -13.01 -14.79
CA LEU A 323 -7.17 -12.30 -15.90
C LEU A 323 -6.73 -12.85 -17.27
N THR A 324 -5.42 -13.13 -17.43
CA THR A 324 -4.85 -13.43 -18.76
C THR A 324 -4.14 -14.77 -18.84
N GLY A 325 -3.75 -15.37 -17.68
CA GLY A 325 -2.88 -16.54 -17.62
C GLY A 325 -1.39 -16.25 -17.82
N GLU A 326 -1.00 -14.98 -18.03
CA GLU A 326 0.40 -14.57 -18.13
C GLU A 326 1.16 -14.88 -16.84
N THR A 327 2.38 -15.39 -16.98
CA THR A 327 3.29 -15.63 -15.85
C THR A 327 3.87 -14.31 -15.32
N SER A 328 4.40 -14.34 -14.09
CA SER A 328 5.12 -13.21 -13.51
C SER A 328 6.24 -12.71 -14.42
N ARG A 329 6.99 -13.62 -15.05
CA ARG A 329 8.06 -13.26 -16.00
C ARG A 329 7.51 -12.56 -17.24
N GLN A 330 6.45 -13.07 -17.85
CA GLN A 330 5.84 -12.44 -19.03
C GLN A 330 5.36 -11.01 -18.75
N ILE A 331 4.77 -10.78 -17.58
CA ILE A 331 4.31 -9.43 -17.18
C ILE A 331 5.51 -8.49 -16.93
N ALA A 332 6.57 -8.97 -16.29
CA ALA A 332 7.80 -8.20 -16.11
C ALA A 332 8.43 -7.82 -17.46
N ASP A 333 8.55 -8.79 -18.36
CA ASP A 333 9.15 -8.59 -19.69
C ASP A 333 8.31 -7.59 -20.53
N ALA A 334 6.99 -7.66 -20.44
CA ALA A 334 6.11 -6.71 -21.10
C ALA A 334 6.27 -5.27 -20.56
N TYR A 335 6.39 -5.12 -19.24
CA TYR A 335 6.70 -3.83 -18.63
C TYR A 335 8.03 -3.27 -19.10
N GLU A 336 9.10 -4.09 -19.05
CA GLU A 336 10.44 -3.67 -19.48
C GLU A 336 10.51 -3.32 -20.97
N ALA A 337 9.81 -4.08 -21.82
CA ALA A 337 9.77 -3.83 -23.26
C ALA A 337 9.07 -2.49 -23.59
N GLN A 338 8.01 -2.16 -22.87
CA GLN A 338 7.22 -0.97 -23.12
C GLN A 338 7.77 0.29 -22.44
N SER A 339 8.33 0.15 -21.23
CA SER A 339 8.81 1.27 -20.44
C SER A 339 10.30 1.59 -20.66
N GLY A 340 11.10 0.62 -21.13
CA GLY A 340 12.55 0.71 -21.17
C GLY A 340 13.22 0.71 -19.78
N LYS A 341 12.46 0.43 -18.71
CA LYS A 341 12.92 0.45 -17.31
C LYS A 341 12.91 -0.96 -16.71
N PRO A 342 13.77 -1.25 -15.73
CA PRO A 342 13.69 -2.51 -15.00
C PRO A 342 12.34 -2.64 -14.28
N TRP A 343 11.84 -3.88 -14.17
CA TRP A 343 10.64 -4.18 -13.39
C TRP A 343 10.80 -3.77 -11.92
N ILE A 344 9.67 -3.56 -11.23
CA ILE A 344 9.65 -3.22 -9.79
C ILE A 344 8.68 -4.16 -9.05
N VAL A 345 8.94 -4.36 -7.77
CA VAL A 345 8.14 -5.27 -6.91
C VAL A 345 6.65 -4.91 -6.82
N SER A 346 6.31 -3.65 -7.04
CA SER A 346 4.91 -3.18 -6.99
C SER A 346 4.05 -3.73 -8.14
N ILE A 347 4.66 -4.22 -9.22
CA ILE A 347 3.89 -4.73 -10.37
C ILE A 347 2.95 -5.85 -9.93
N GLY A 348 3.47 -6.86 -9.22
CA GLY A 348 2.63 -7.97 -8.77
C GLY A 348 1.55 -7.54 -7.80
N GLY A 349 1.91 -6.81 -6.74
CA GLY A 349 0.96 -6.37 -5.72
C GLY A 349 -0.12 -5.46 -6.26
N CYS A 350 0.24 -4.48 -7.10
CA CYS A 350 -0.73 -3.56 -7.66
C CYS A 350 -1.61 -4.20 -8.75
N TYR A 351 -1.07 -5.11 -9.56
CA TYR A 351 -1.88 -5.82 -10.53
C TYR A 351 -2.85 -6.80 -9.86
N SER A 352 -2.41 -7.52 -8.81
CA SER A 352 -3.25 -8.48 -8.08
C SER A 352 -4.48 -7.85 -7.40
N GLY A 353 -4.40 -6.60 -6.98
CA GLY A 353 -5.58 -5.89 -6.47
C GLY A 353 -6.68 -5.72 -7.52
N PHE A 354 -6.33 -5.48 -8.78
CA PHE A 354 -7.30 -5.46 -9.88
C PHE A 354 -7.86 -6.86 -10.18
N GLU A 355 -7.06 -7.91 -10.02
CA GLU A 355 -7.53 -9.30 -10.15
C GLU A 355 -8.60 -9.62 -9.09
N VAL A 356 -8.37 -9.21 -7.84
CA VAL A 356 -9.36 -9.33 -6.75
C VAL A 356 -10.63 -8.55 -7.08
N VAL A 357 -10.53 -7.30 -7.52
CA VAL A 357 -11.68 -6.48 -7.89
C VAL A 357 -12.48 -7.12 -9.03
N ALA A 358 -11.79 -7.62 -10.05
CA ALA A 358 -12.44 -8.26 -11.20
C ALA A 358 -13.16 -9.56 -10.80
N ASP A 359 -12.55 -10.39 -9.95
CA ASP A 359 -13.16 -11.60 -9.40
C ASP A 359 -14.40 -11.30 -8.59
N VAL A 360 -14.32 -10.32 -7.69
CA VAL A 360 -15.46 -9.85 -6.87
C VAL A 360 -16.62 -9.40 -7.74
N LEU A 361 -16.36 -8.57 -8.74
CA LEU A 361 -17.38 -8.07 -9.67
C LEU A 361 -17.99 -9.20 -10.51
N LYS A 362 -17.18 -10.15 -11.00
CA LYS A 362 -17.65 -11.31 -11.77
C LYS A 362 -18.55 -12.23 -10.94
N ARG A 363 -18.25 -12.42 -9.66
CA ARG A 363 -19.07 -13.26 -8.75
C ARG A 363 -20.33 -12.54 -8.28
N ALA A 364 -20.25 -11.25 -7.96
CA ALA A 364 -21.40 -10.46 -7.50
C ALA A 364 -22.39 -10.18 -8.64
N GLN A 365 -21.91 -9.84 -9.82
CA GLN A 365 -22.70 -9.42 -11.00
C GLN A 365 -23.67 -8.26 -10.69
N THR A 366 -23.34 -7.42 -9.71
CA THR A 366 -24.10 -6.26 -9.27
C THR A 366 -23.16 -5.17 -8.76
N LEU A 367 -23.65 -3.93 -8.69
CA LEU A 367 -22.94 -2.82 -8.04
C LEU A 367 -23.52 -2.50 -6.65
N ASP A 368 -24.39 -3.35 -6.13
CA ASP A 368 -24.87 -3.25 -4.74
C ASP A 368 -23.70 -3.43 -3.76
N LYS A 369 -23.49 -2.43 -2.91
CA LYS A 369 -22.33 -2.36 -2.01
C LYS A 369 -22.28 -3.51 -1.00
N GLU A 370 -23.43 -3.95 -0.48
CA GLU A 370 -23.49 -5.07 0.46
C GLU A 370 -23.15 -6.40 -0.23
N ALA A 371 -23.64 -6.59 -1.46
CA ALA A 371 -23.31 -7.76 -2.25
C ALA A 371 -21.81 -7.79 -2.61
N LEU A 372 -21.24 -6.65 -3.01
CA LEU A 372 -19.80 -6.52 -3.27
C LEU A 372 -18.96 -6.82 -2.01
N LYS A 373 -19.34 -6.27 -0.84
CA LYS A 373 -18.68 -6.57 0.43
C LYS A 373 -18.70 -8.06 0.74
N LYS A 374 -19.85 -8.74 0.59
CA LYS A 374 -19.95 -10.18 0.78
C LYS A 374 -19.07 -10.95 -0.20
N ALA A 375 -19.00 -10.50 -1.45
CA ALA A 375 -18.13 -11.09 -2.46
C ALA A 375 -16.65 -10.91 -2.12
N PHE A 376 -16.22 -9.76 -1.58
CA PHE A 376 -14.87 -9.57 -1.04
C PHE A 376 -14.56 -10.56 0.09
N ALA A 377 -15.40 -10.64 1.09
CA ALA A 377 -15.22 -11.58 2.22
C ALA A 377 -15.10 -13.07 1.78
N ALA A 378 -15.75 -13.41 0.68
CA ALA A 378 -15.71 -14.76 0.11
C ALA A 378 -14.56 -14.97 -0.93
N THR A 379 -13.65 -14.02 -1.08
CA THR A 379 -12.54 -14.14 -2.04
C THR A 379 -11.62 -15.30 -1.68
N ASN A 380 -11.35 -16.15 -2.68
CA ASN A 380 -10.40 -17.26 -2.62
C ASN A 380 -9.92 -17.55 -4.04
N ILE A 381 -8.88 -16.83 -4.47
CA ILE A 381 -8.34 -16.91 -5.84
C ILE A 381 -6.82 -16.98 -5.83
N ASN A 382 -6.25 -17.43 -6.93
CA ASN A 382 -4.82 -17.25 -7.20
C ASN A 382 -4.63 -16.01 -8.06
N THR A 383 -3.82 -15.09 -7.59
CA THR A 383 -3.46 -13.85 -8.30
C THR A 383 -2.01 -13.92 -8.78
N LEU A 384 -1.57 -12.90 -9.50
CA LEU A 384 -0.17 -12.74 -9.90
C LEU A 384 0.79 -12.70 -8.69
N GLN A 385 0.29 -12.30 -7.51
CA GLN A 385 1.07 -12.29 -6.27
C GLN A 385 0.96 -13.61 -5.47
N GLY A 386 0.07 -14.50 -5.87
CA GLY A 386 -0.15 -15.79 -5.23
C GLY A 386 -1.56 -16.00 -4.68
N PRO A 387 -1.73 -17.03 -3.83
CA PRO A 387 -3.02 -17.30 -3.21
C PRO A 387 -3.53 -16.13 -2.40
N THR A 388 -4.76 -15.71 -2.66
CA THR A 388 -5.43 -14.60 -1.97
C THR A 388 -6.78 -15.09 -1.44
N LYS A 389 -6.85 -15.26 -0.12
CA LYS A 389 -8.06 -15.66 0.60
C LYS A 389 -8.20 -14.80 1.85
N PHE A 390 -9.24 -14.00 1.92
CA PHE A 390 -9.51 -13.22 3.12
C PHE A 390 -9.98 -14.08 4.28
N ASN A 391 -9.47 -13.77 5.47
CA ASN A 391 -9.91 -14.36 6.73
C ASN A 391 -10.99 -13.49 7.40
N GLU A 392 -11.39 -13.87 8.62
CA GLU A 392 -12.41 -13.17 9.42
C GLU A 392 -12.01 -11.73 9.83
N LYS A 393 -10.74 -11.36 9.67
CA LYS A 393 -10.23 -9.99 9.90
C LYS A 393 -10.09 -9.20 8.61
N ASN A 394 -10.63 -9.71 7.50
CA ASN A 394 -10.53 -9.11 6.17
C ASN A 394 -9.08 -8.97 5.64
N ILE A 395 -8.16 -9.82 6.07
CA ILE A 395 -6.79 -9.84 5.57
C ILE A 395 -6.47 -11.15 4.84
N ALA A 396 -5.63 -11.03 3.81
CA ALA A 396 -4.99 -12.15 3.11
C ALA A 396 -3.47 -11.90 3.09
N VAL A 397 -2.70 -12.79 3.72
CA VAL A 397 -1.24 -12.68 3.72
C VAL A 397 -0.69 -13.29 2.44
N THR A 398 0.07 -12.48 1.69
CA THR A 398 0.64 -12.87 0.40
C THR A 398 2.05 -13.44 0.54
N PRO A 399 2.51 -14.30 -0.40
CA PRO A 399 3.88 -14.76 -0.44
C PRO A 399 4.90 -13.63 -0.48
N THR A 400 5.93 -13.74 0.36
CA THR A 400 7.01 -12.76 0.46
C THR A 400 8.34 -13.52 0.56
N GLY A 401 9.29 -13.20 -0.31
CA GLY A 401 10.66 -13.71 -0.28
C GLY A 401 11.66 -12.63 0.09
N GLY A 402 12.93 -12.95 -0.11
CA GLY A 402 14.04 -12.00 0.06
C GLY A 402 14.89 -11.92 -1.19
N LEU A 403 15.33 -10.73 -1.56
CA LEU A 403 16.15 -10.46 -2.73
C LEU A 403 17.56 -9.97 -2.36
N GLN A 404 18.48 -10.15 -3.29
CA GLN A 404 19.83 -9.58 -3.23
C GLN A 404 20.19 -8.94 -4.57
N TRP A 405 20.74 -7.72 -4.50
CA TRP A 405 21.20 -6.98 -5.65
C TRP A 405 22.57 -7.46 -6.13
N ILE A 406 22.65 -7.77 -7.41
CA ILE A 406 23.86 -8.23 -8.09
C ILE A 406 24.13 -7.35 -9.32
N LYS A 407 25.28 -7.53 -9.95
CA LYS A 407 25.59 -6.87 -11.22
C LYS A 407 24.63 -7.35 -12.29
N GLY A 408 23.98 -6.40 -12.96
CA GLY A 408 22.98 -6.69 -13.97
C GLY A 408 23.57 -7.03 -15.33
N LYS A 409 22.75 -7.64 -16.18
CA LYS A 409 23.06 -7.95 -17.57
C LYS A 409 22.45 -6.91 -18.52
N LYS A 410 21.18 -6.56 -18.33
CA LYS A 410 20.43 -5.62 -19.17
C LYS A 410 20.42 -4.22 -18.57
N PHE A 411 20.30 -4.13 -17.27
CA PHE A 411 20.33 -2.89 -16.48
C PHE A 411 21.58 -2.90 -15.59
N PRO A 412 21.98 -1.76 -14.97
CA PRO A 412 23.15 -1.70 -14.10
C PRO A 412 23.13 -2.74 -12.98
N TYR A 413 21.94 -3.00 -12.43
CA TYR A 413 21.70 -3.99 -11.41
C TYR A 413 20.58 -4.93 -11.81
N ASP A 414 20.70 -6.20 -11.41
CA ASP A 414 19.61 -7.17 -11.34
C ASP A 414 19.38 -7.52 -9.87
N CYS A 415 18.15 -7.89 -9.49
CA CYS A 415 17.93 -8.52 -8.20
C CYS A 415 17.51 -9.96 -8.38
N VAL A 416 18.02 -10.81 -7.49
CA VAL A 416 17.77 -12.24 -7.51
C VAL A 416 17.09 -12.69 -6.23
N LEU A 417 16.21 -13.68 -6.33
CA LEU A 417 15.52 -14.25 -5.18
C LEU A 417 16.49 -15.16 -4.42
N VAL A 418 16.80 -14.82 -3.17
CA VAL A 418 17.77 -15.52 -2.32
C VAL A 418 17.14 -16.17 -1.09
N SER A 419 15.85 -15.94 -0.86
CA SER A 419 15.07 -16.57 0.20
C SER A 419 13.62 -16.75 -0.24
N ASN A 420 12.97 -17.83 0.21
CA ASN A 420 11.57 -18.10 -0.10
C ASN A 420 10.60 -17.70 1.03
N GLY A 421 11.11 -17.11 2.10
CA GLY A 421 10.34 -16.48 3.17
C GLY A 421 9.24 -17.36 3.76
N ASN A 422 8.01 -16.89 3.67
CA ASN A 422 6.81 -17.56 4.19
C ASN A 422 6.19 -18.57 3.21
N TYR A 423 6.72 -18.69 1.99
CA TYR A 423 6.13 -19.56 0.96
C TYR A 423 7.18 -20.45 0.28
N LYS A 424 7.26 -21.71 0.70
CA LYS A 424 8.27 -22.67 0.24
C LYS A 424 8.25 -22.91 -1.27
N GLY A 425 7.17 -22.58 -1.96
CA GLY A 425 7.05 -22.71 -3.42
C GLY A 425 7.74 -21.58 -4.21
N LEU A 426 8.27 -20.55 -3.55
CA LEU A 426 9.07 -19.51 -4.25
C LEU A 426 10.44 -20.12 -4.63
N PRO A 427 10.86 -20.00 -5.91
CA PRO A 427 12.13 -20.57 -6.37
C PRO A 427 13.31 -19.70 -5.94
N VAL A 428 14.11 -20.16 -4.98
CA VAL A 428 15.38 -19.52 -4.65
C VAL A 428 16.35 -19.69 -5.82
N GLU A 429 16.77 -18.56 -6.41
CA GLU A 429 17.62 -18.56 -7.64
C GLU A 429 19.10 -18.79 -7.32
N ARG A 430 19.53 -18.34 -6.13
CA ARG A 430 20.89 -18.54 -5.61
C ARG A 430 20.94 -18.35 -4.10
N LYS A 431 22.01 -18.87 -3.50
CA LYS A 431 22.34 -18.58 -2.10
C LYS A 431 22.80 -17.13 -1.95
N ALA A 432 22.35 -16.43 -0.91
CA ALA A 432 22.87 -15.11 -0.58
C ALA A 432 24.35 -15.17 -0.21
N VAL A 433 25.08 -14.13 -0.53
CA VAL A 433 26.51 -13.99 -0.21
C VAL A 433 26.77 -12.62 0.45
N SER A 434 27.89 -12.49 1.17
CA SER A 434 28.20 -11.21 1.81
C SER A 434 28.50 -10.10 0.79
N ILE A 435 28.31 -8.85 1.21
CA ILE A 435 28.74 -7.66 0.44
C ILE A 435 30.23 -7.73 0.16
N HIS A 436 31.02 -8.18 1.14
CA HIS A 436 32.47 -8.31 1.00
C HIS A 436 32.85 -9.29 -0.12
N GLU A 437 32.18 -10.45 -0.18
CA GLU A 437 32.43 -11.44 -1.24
C GLU A 437 32.07 -10.89 -2.63
N LEU A 438 30.90 -10.27 -2.79
CA LEU A 438 30.47 -9.70 -4.08
C LEU A 438 31.35 -8.55 -4.57
N ARG A 439 31.99 -7.84 -3.66
CA ARG A 439 32.83 -6.68 -3.97
C ARG A 439 34.33 -6.98 -3.90
N GLY A 440 34.74 -8.19 -3.57
CA GLY A 440 36.16 -8.57 -3.41
C GLY A 440 36.85 -7.83 -2.26
N ILE A 441 36.11 -7.45 -1.21
CA ILE A 441 36.65 -6.84 0.01
C ILE A 441 37.25 -7.92 0.90
N LYS A 442 38.54 -7.78 1.22
CA LYS A 442 39.26 -8.72 2.09
C LYS A 442 39.07 -8.41 3.56
#